data_310fd4c08a17a678a27dc6994a6e6de6
#
_entry.id   310fd4c08a17a678a27dc6994a6e6de6
#
_cell.length_a   1.000
_cell.length_b   1.000
_cell.length_c   1.000
_cell.angle_alpha   90.00
_cell.angle_beta   90.00
_cell.angle_gamma   90.00
#
_symmetry.space_group_name_H-M   'P 1'
#
loop_
_entity.id
_entity.type
_entity.pdbx_description
1 polymer ?
#
loop_
_entity_poly.entity_id
_entity_poly.type
_entity_poly.pdbx_seq_one_letter_code
_entity_poly.pdbx_strand_id
1 'polypeptide(L)'
;MKRLLIASPHRYPDLARLWHRFVMRELVPSFAALRLDVEVNIFCDANAEEFDPQHFPGVRFTRSGPGMRDFMEFYDATLLAPCDFILFLDADTFILDGHWAASYFSRFEDPNVAAVSFVPRAGEPAIFALLCRAESYRALVPPALACRYEFPDIWPNGVNPQPGDVAARELGKAGKIIVNIGEEESLRHVVNFRSTTGVRSRREQVTSTAGDAVWWKMVCMFPEYVSAAYDNLLLGCLYESLYRQPFAPDAGGTALGSSLTVAELRQALSEMRDAEQLDSLRRSFQGARANIMRLAVREGVDLAIPEVLPNMATAG
;
A
#
# COMPACT_ATOMS: atom_id res chain seq x y z
N MET A 1 -9.93 -7.13 -27.42
CA MET A 1 -9.80 -6.07 -26.41
C MET A 1 -8.64 -6.45 -25.52
N LYS A 2 -7.74 -5.52 -25.19
CA LYS A 2 -6.61 -5.80 -24.29
C LYS A 2 -7.13 -5.91 -22.86
N ARG A 3 -6.52 -6.81 -22.07
CA ARG A 3 -6.91 -7.09 -20.69
C ARG A 3 -5.94 -6.44 -19.71
N LEU A 4 -6.48 -5.72 -18.73
CA LEU A 4 -5.75 -5.14 -17.60
C LEU A 4 -6.15 -5.85 -16.32
N LEU A 5 -5.18 -6.39 -15.59
CA LEU A 5 -5.38 -6.90 -14.25
C LEU A 5 -4.90 -5.86 -13.23
N ILE A 6 -5.78 -5.40 -12.36
CA ILE A 6 -5.43 -4.61 -11.17
C ILE A 6 -5.31 -5.60 -10.00
N ALA A 7 -4.13 -5.68 -9.38
CA ALA A 7 -3.83 -6.68 -8.36
C ALA A 7 -3.24 -6.04 -7.11
N SER A 8 -3.72 -6.47 -5.94
CA SER A 8 -3.24 -6.00 -4.64
C SER A 8 -3.25 -7.13 -3.60
N PRO A 9 -2.17 -7.28 -2.79
CA PRO A 9 -2.15 -8.22 -1.68
C PRO A 9 -2.81 -7.59 -0.45
N HIS A 10 -3.73 -8.31 0.19
CA HIS A 10 -4.42 -7.85 1.38
C HIS A 10 -4.47 -8.93 2.46
N ARG A 11 -4.23 -8.50 3.70
CA ARG A 11 -4.38 -9.32 4.89
C ARG A 11 -5.63 -8.95 5.69
N TYR A 12 -6.00 -7.66 5.67
CA TYR A 12 -7.05 -7.10 6.52
C TYR A 12 -8.26 -6.68 5.67
N PRO A 13 -9.46 -7.25 5.92
CA PRO A 13 -10.67 -6.97 5.13
C PRO A 13 -11.12 -5.50 5.17
N ASP A 14 -10.96 -4.83 6.30
CA ASP A 14 -11.33 -3.42 6.47
C ASP A 14 -10.48 -2.50 5.56
N LEU A 15 -9.16 -2.71 5.53
CA LEU A 15 -8.25 -1.97 4.65
C LEU A 15 -8.54 -2.28 3.18
N ALA A 16 -8.74 -3.56 2.86
CA ALA A 16 -9.12 -3.97 1.52
C ALA A 16 -10.45 -3.34 1.05
N ARG A 17 -11.41 -3.16 1.96
CA ARG A 17 -12.69 -2.53 1.66
C ARG A 17 -12.56 -1.05 1.31
N LEU A 18 -11.68 -0.33 2.01
CA LEU A 18 -11.32 1.04 1.63
C LEU A 18 -10.65 1.05 0.26
N TRP A 19 -9.62 0.26 0.07
CA TRP A 19 -8.88 0.14 -1.19
C TRP A 19 -9.82 -0.17 -2.37
N HIS A 20 -10.66 -1.18 -2.23
CA HIS A 20 -11.64 -1.59 -3.22
C HIS A 20 -12.55 -0.43 -3.65
N ARG A 21 -13.06 0.33 -2.69
CA ARG A 21 -13.94 1.46 -2.95
C ARG A 21 -13.31 2.48 -3.89
N PHE A 22 -12.06 2.87 -3.64
CA PHE A 22 -11.37 3.85 -4.46
C PHE A 22 -10.97 3.29 -5.83
N VAL A 23 -10.51 2.05 -5.89
CA VAL A 23 -10.15 1.39 -7.16
C VAL A 23 -11.37 1.24 -8.07
N MET A 24 -12.47 0.73 -7.55
CA MET A 24 -13.69 0.51 -8.35
C MET A 24 -14.31 1.82 -8.84
N ARG A 25 -14.21 2.89 -8.06
CA ARG A 25 -14.76 4.19 -8.45
C ARG A 25 -13.87 4.95 -9.42
N GLU A 26 -12.56 4.93 -9.21
CA GLU A 26 -11.65 5.81 -9.94
C GLU A 26 -10.92 5.11 -11.08
N LEU A 27 -10.37 3.91 -10.86
CA LEU A 27 -9.53 3.24 -11.86
C LEU A 27 -10.33 2.42 -12.85
N VAL A 28 -11.27 1.61 -12.38
CA VAL A 28 -12.01 0.71 -13.27
C VAL A 28 -12.71 1.48 -14.40
N PRO A 29 -13.46 2.56 -14.14
CA PRO A 29 -14.08 3.35 -15.20
C PRO A 29 -13.05 4.03 -16.11
N SER A 30 -11.95 4.55 -15.56
CA SER A 30 -10.94 5.26 -16.31
C SER A 30 -10.23 4.35 -17.32
N PHE A 31 -9.87 3.14 -16.92
CA PHE A 31 -9.26 2.16 -17.83
C PHE A 31 -10.30 1.54 -18.80
N ALA A 32 -11.53 1.34 -18.36
CA ALA A 32 -12.60 0.89 -19.26
C ALA A 32 -12.88 1.90 -20.37
N ALA A 33 -12.78 3.21 -20.11
CA ALA A 33 -12.88 4.26 -21.11
C ALA A 33 -11.80 4.17 -22.19
N LEU A 34 -10.64 3.55 -21.88
CA LEU A 34 -9.56 3.23 -22.84
C LEU A 34 -9.82 1.92 -23.61
N ARG A 35 -11.01 1.36 -23.51
CA ARG A 35 -11.40 0.07 -24.12
C ARG A 35 -10.56 -1.10 -23.64
N LEU A 36 -10.14 -1.08 -22.37
CA LEU A 36 -9.53 -2.22 -21.70
C LEU A 36 -10.62 -3.08 -21.04
N ASP A 37 -10.41 -4.38 -21.04
CA ASP A 37 -11.15 -5.33 -20.21
C ASP A 37 -10.44 -5.35 -18.85
N VAL A 38 -11.08 -4.78 -17.82
CA VAL A 38 -10.47 -4.56 -16.51
C VAL A 38 -10.94 -5.62 -15.52
N GLU A 39 -10.01 -6.39 -15.01
CA GLU A 39 -10.22 -7.34 -13.91
C GLU A 39 -9.54 -6.80 -12.63
N VAL A 40 -10.23 -6.89 -11.50
CA VAL A 40 -9.67 -6.54 -10.18
C VAL A 40 -9.48 -7.81 -9.38
N ASN A 41 -8.29 -8.05 -8.85
CA ASN A 41 -7.96 -9.22 -8.03
C ASN A 41 -7.40 -8.78 -6.69
N ILE A 42 -8.04 -9.24 -5.62
CA ILE A 42 -7.50 -9.18 -4.25
C ILE A 42 -6.83 -10.52 -3.96
N PHE A 43 -5.52 -10.46 -3.71
CA PHE A 43 -4.77 -11.59 -3.24
C PHE A 43 -4.79 -11.61 -1.71
N CYS A 44 -5.33 -12.69 -1.14
CA CYS A 44 -5.37 -12.88 0.31
C CYS A 44 -4.16 -13.71 0.73
N ASP A 45 -3.29 -13.18 1.59
CA ASP A 45 -2.15 -13.93 2.11
C ASP A 45 -2.59 -15.12 3.00
N ALA A 46 -1.68 -16.06 3.28
CA ALA A 46 -1.99 -17.28 4.04
C ALA A 46 -2.52 -17.00 5.46
N ASN A 47 -2.20 -15.83 6.01
CA ASN A 47 -2.63 -15.41 7.35
C ASN A 47 -3.75 -14.37 7.28
N ALA A 48 -4.36 -14.17 6.10
CA ALA A 48 -5.45 -13.21 5.95
C ALA A 48 -6.67 -13.64 6.75
N GLU A 49 -7.30 -12.66 7.38
CA GLU A 49 -8.64 -12.83 7.94
C GLU A 49 -9.64 -13.22 6.86
N GLU A 50 -10.80 -13.72 7.25
CA GLU A 50 -11.80 -14.12 6.27
C GLU A 50 -12.44 -12.90 5.60
N PHE A 51 -12.43 -12.89 4.26
CA PHE A 51 -13.05 -11.86 3.44
C PHE A 51 -14.46 -12.28 3.06
N ASP A 52 -15.45 -11.45 3.37
CA ASP A 52 -16.81 -11.62 2.88
C ASP A 52 -16.94 -11.06 1.46
N PRO A 53 -17.16 -11.91 0.44
CA PRO A 53 -17.25 -11.46 -0.96
C PRO A 53 -18.36 -10.43 -1.22
N GLN A 54 -19.40 -10.38 -0.38
CA GLN A 54 -20.49 -9.41 -0.52
C GLN A 54 -20.01 -7.96 -0.36
N HIS A 55 -18.90 -7.75 0.36
CA HIS A 55 -18.30 -6.43 0.53
C HIS A 55 -17.42 -5.99 -0.65
N PHE A 56 -17.19 -6.88 -1.62
CA PHE A 56 -16.25 -6.66 -2.72
C PHE A 56 -16.87 -7.00 -4.09
N PRO A 57 -17.95 -6.33 -4.50
CA PRO A 57 -18.57 -6.60 -5.78
C PRO A 57 -17.59 -6.35 -6.94
N GLY A 58 -17.58 -7.24 -7.93
CA GLY A 58 -16.73 -7.12 -9.12
C GLY A 58 -15.25 -7.48 -8.91
N VAL A 59 -14.90 -8.13 -7.79
CA VAL A 59 -13.54 -8.53 -7.47
C VAL A 59 -13.40 -10.05 -7.49
N ARG A 60 -12.27 -10.50 -8.04
CA ARG A 60 -11.81 -11.86 -7.91
C ARG A 60 -10.90 -11.97 -6.68
N PHE A 61 -10.99 -13.08 -5.96
CA PHE A 61 -10.08 -13.41 -4.87
C PHE A 61 -9.15 -14.55 -5.28
N THR A 62 -7.85 -14.37 -4.98
CA THR A 62 -6.85 -15.43 -5.06
C THR A 62 -6.28 -15.63 -3.66
N ARG A 63 -6.29 -16.87 -3.16
CA ARG A 63 -5.76 -17.21 -1.84
C ARG A 63 -4.41 -17.89 -1.98
N SER A 64 -3.46 -17.54 -1.13
CA SER A 64 -2.18 -18.24 -1.04
C SER A 64 -2.36 -19.66 -0.47
N GLY A 65 -1.51 -20.58 -0.90
CA GLY A 65 -1.44 -21.93 -0.36
C GLY A 65 -0.63 -21.99 0.94
N PRO A 66 -0.76 -23.08 1.72
CA PRO A 66 0.05 -23.26 2.91
C PRO A 66 1.51 -23.54 2.55
N GLY A 67 2.43 -22.78 3.11
CA GLY A 67 3.87 -23.09 3.07
C GLY A 67 4.72 -22.32 2.05
N MET A 68 4.14 -21.44 1.24
CA MET A 68 4.90 -20.50 0.40
C MET A 68 4.96 -19.10 1.01
N ARG A 69 5.91 -18.30 0.52
CA ARG A 69 5.99 -16.89 0.91
C ARG A 69 4.90 -16.11 0.20
N ASP A 70 4.02 -15.53 0.95
CA ASP A 70 2.79 -14.88 0.48
C ASP A 70 3.01 -13.92 -0.69
N PHE A 71 4.12 -13.15 -0.65
CA PHE A 71 4.43 -12.20 -1.71
C PHE A 71 4.90 -12.87 -3.01
N MET A 72 5.64 -13.98 -2.94
CA MET A 72 6.03 -14.74 -4.13
C MET A 72 4.82 -15.37 -4.80
N GLU A 73 3.91 -15.93 -4.02
CA GLU A 73 2.65 -16.49 -4.55
C GLU A 73 1.78 -15.42 -5.19
N PHE A 74 1.66 -14.26 -4.56
CA PHE A 74 0.96 -13.12 -5.14
C PHE A 74 1.54 -12.72 -6.49
N TYR A 75 2.86 -12.57 -6.56
CA TYR A 75 3.55 -12.19 -7.79
C TYR A 75 3.37 -13.25 -8.88
N ASP A 76 3.57 -14.52 -8.54
CA ASP A 76 3.43 -15.63 -9.47
C ASP A 76 2.00 -15.78 -9.99
N ALA A 77 1.02 -15.81 -9.10
CA ALA A 77 -0.39 -15.88 -9.48
C ALA A 77 -0.81 -14.71 -10.36
N THR A 78 -0.30 -13.50 -10.09
CA THR A 78 -0.59 -12.29 -10.87
C THR A 78 0.07 -12.35 -12.23
N LEU A 79 1.33 -12.78 -12.32
CA LEU A 79 2.05 -12.89 -13.59
C LEU A 79 1.50 -14.01 -14.48
N LEU A 80 1.02 -15.10 -13.91
CA LEU A 80 0.41 -16.21 -14.65
C LEU A 80 -1.00 -15.89 -15.15
N ALA A 81 -1.65 -14.87 -14.64
CA ALA A 81 -2.98 -14.46 -15.09
C ALA A 81 -2.96 -14.08 -16.58
N PRO A 82 -3.96 -14.51 -17.37
CA PRO A 82 -4.02 -14.24 -18.82
C PRO A 82 -4.41 -12.78 -19.10
N CYS A 83 -3.47 -11.84 -18.97
CA CYS A 83 -3.67 -10.40 -19.21
C CYS A 83 -2.52 -9.81 -20.04
N ASP A 84 -2.76 -8.64 -20.64
CA ASP A 84 -1.77 -7.89 -21.43
C ASP A 84 -1.01 -6.89 -20.54
N PHE A 85 -1.70 -6.34 -19.54
CA PHE A 85 -1.16 -5.37 -18.61
C PHE A 85 -1.52 -5.74 -17.16
N ILE A 86 -0.65 -5.35 -16.24
CA ILE A 86 -0.85 -5.50 -14.80
C ILE A 86 -0.62 -4.15 -14.14
N LEU A 87 -1.54 -3.76 -13.27
CA LEU A 87 -1.33 -2.68 -12.31
C LEU A 87 -1.20 -3.30 -10.92
N PHE A 88 0.03 -3.32 -10.40
CA PHE A 88 0.28 -3.67 -9.00
C PHE A 88 -0.02 -2.46 -8.12
N LEU A 89 -0.78 -2.68 -7.06
CA LEU A 89 -1.06 -1.67 -6.03
C LEU A 89 -0.85 -2.29 -4.65
N ASP A 90 -0.18 -1.57 -3.76
CA ASP A 90 -0.08 -1.98 -2.37
C ASP A 90 -1.42 -1.81 -1.63
N ALA A 91 -1.60 -2.55 -0.54
CA ALA A 91 -2.82 -2.56 0.25
C ALA A 91 -3.16 -1.21 0.90
N ASP A 92 -2.17 -0.36 1.11
CA ASP A 92 -2.27 0.98 1.71
C ASP A 92 -2.07 2.11 0.70
N THR A 93 -2.18 1.79 -0.59
CA THR A 93 -2.13 2.76 -1.70
C THR A 93 -3.54 3.06 -2.20
N PHE A 94 -3.98 4.30 -2.06
CA PHE A 94 -5.32 4.74 -2.42
C PHE A 94 -5.28 5.69 -3.61
N ILE A 95 -6.25 5.53 -4.50
CA ILE A 95 -6.36 6.32 -5.72
C ILE A 95 -7.31 7.50 -5.48
N LEU A 96 -6.84 8.71 -5.69
CA LEU A 96 -7.66 9.91 -5.58
C LEU A 96 -8.52 10.16 -6.81
N ASP A 97 -7.95 9.90 -7.98
CA ASP A 97 -8.66 10.00 -9.26
C ASP A 97 -7.99 9.11 -10.31
N GLY A 98 -8.72 8.78 -11.37
CA GLY A 98 -8.23 7.97 -12.48
C GLY A 98 -7.83 8.78 -13.74
N HIS A 99 -7.79 10.11 -13.70
CA HIS A 99 -7.55 10.95 -14.89
C HIS A 99 -6.19 10.71 -15.53
N TRP A 100 -5.22 10.25 -14.76
CA TRP A 100 -3.89 9.89 -15.24
C TRP A 100 -3.87 8.63 -16.13
N ALA A 101 -4.90 7.78 -16.06
CA ALA A 101 -4.90 6.47 -16.74
C ALA A 101 -4.58 6.58 -18.25
N ALA A 102 -5.18 7.53 -18.95
CA ALA A 102 -4.93 7.72 -20.37
C ALA A 102 -3.48 8.15 -20.68
N SER A 103 -2.98 9.14 -19.94
CA SER A 103 -1.61 9.66 -20.10
C SER A 103 -0.55 8.61 -19.82
N TYR A 104 -0.75 7.78 -18.76
CA TYR A 104 0.23 6.77 -18.42
C TYR A 104 0.13 5.55 -19.32
N PHE A 105 -1.08 5.19 -19.72
CA PHE A 105 -1.27 4.10 -20.65
C PHE A 105 -0.71 4.41 -22.05
N SER A 106 -0.73 5.67 -22.52
CA SER A 106 -0.16 6.07 -23.80
C SER A 106 1.37 5.88 -23.85
N ARG A 107 2.07 5.83 -22.69
CA ARG A 107 3.51 5.53 -22.66
C ARG A 107 3.84 4.17 -23.26
N PHE A 108 2.89 3.25 -23.25
CA PHE A 108 3.03 1.94 -23.88
C PHE A 108 2.85 1.94 -25.41
N GLU A 109 2.68 3.08 -26.06
CA GLU A 109 2.81 3.19 -27.51
C GLU A 109 4.25 2.93 -27.95
N ASP A 110 5.24 3.30 -27.11
CA ASP A 110 6.62 2.85 -27.27
C ASP A 110 6.75 1.37 -26.83
N PRO A 111 7.13 0.45 -27.75
CA PRO A 111 7.30 -0.97 -27.44
C PRO A 111 8.45 -1.24 -26.45
N ASN A 112 9.36 -0.29 -26.25
CA ASN A 112 10.45 -0.43 -25.29
C ASN A 112 9.99 -0.11 -23.85
N VAL A 113 8.88 0.60 -23.67
CA VAL A 113 8.34 0.86 -22.33
C VAL A 113 7.72 -0.42 -21.78
N ALA A 114 8.35 -0.97 -20.76
CA ALA A 114 7.88 -2.16 -20.05
C ALA A 114 6.98 -1.82 -18.86
N ALA A 115 7.21 -0.67 -18.21
CA ALA A 115 6.42 -0.26 -17.06
C ALA A 115 6.36 1.26 -16.89
N VAL A 116 5.33 1.71 -16.18
CA VAL A 116 5.17 3.07 -15.67
C VAL A 116 5.03 2.96 -14.14
N SER A 117 5.93 3.60 -13.42
CA SER A 117 5.97 3.58 -11.96
C SER A 117 5.64 4.95 -11.38
N PHE A 118 4.80 4.97 -10.35
CA PHE A 118 4.62 6.13 -9.50
C PHE A 118 5.76 6.18 -8.51
N VAL A 119 6.66 7.12 -8.66
CA VAL A 119 7.87 7.20 -7.83
C VAL A 119 7.65 8.08 -6.63
N PRO A 120 7.91 7.56 -5.46
CA PRO A 120 7.94 8.38 -4.27
C PRO A 120 9.32 8.88 -3.88
N ARG A 121 10.43 8.31 -4.35
CA ARG A 121 11.76 8.67 -3.85
C ARG A 121 12.87 8.44 -4.85
N ALA A 122 13.71 9.46 -5.07
CA ALA A 122 15.09 9.39 -5.56
C ALA A 122 15.38 8.51 -6.78
N GLY A 123 14.43 8.34 -7.71
CA GLY A 123 14.69 7.64 -8.97
C GLY A 123 14.51 6.12 -8.95
N GLU A 124 14.13 5.55 -7.81
CA GLU A 124 13.86 4.11 -7.68
C GLU A 124 12.41 3.79 -8.04
N PRO A 125 12.14 2.78 -8.90
CA PRO A 125 10.78 2.40 -9.23
C PRO A 125 10.08 1.81 -8.02
N ALA A 126 9.01 2.45 -7.57
CA ALA A 126 8.21 1.93 -6.47
C ALA A 126 7.22 0.90 -6.99
N ILE A 127 7.17 -0.27 -6.34
CA ILE A 127 6.20 -1.30 -6.65
C ILE A 127 4.81 -1.03 -6.08
N PHE A 128 4.66 -0.09 -5.17
CA PHE A 128 3.36 0.17 -4.54
C PHE A 128 2.30 0.71 -5.53
N ALA A 129 2.71 1.24 -6.69
CA ALA A 129 1.85 1.57 -7.80
C ALA A 129 2.66 1.44 -9.10
N LEU A 130 2.55 0.28 -9.75
CA LEU A 130 3.33 -0.07 -10.95
C LEU A 130 2.41 -0.64 -12.02
N LEU A 131 2.27 0.10 -13.13
CA LEU A 131 1.59 -0.37 -14.32
C LEU A 131 2.61 -0.97 -15.29
N CYS A 132 2.47 -2.24 -15.67
CA CYS A 132 3.45 -2.91 -16.53
C CYS A 132 2.83 -3.75 -17.66
N ARG A 133 3.63 -4.00 -18.71
CA ARG A 133 3.32 -5.03 -19.71
C ARG A 133 3.55 -6.40 -19.09
N ALA A 134 2.51 -7.21 -19.02
CA ALA A 134 2.58 -8.54 -18.46
C ALA A 134 3.62 -9.43 -19.16
N GLU A 135 3.71 -9.38 -20.47
CA GLU A 135 4.68 -10.14 -21.27
C GLU A 135 6.12 -9.83 -20.89
N SER A 136 6.47 -8.54 -20.79
CA SER A 136 7.83 -8.12 -20.43
C SER A 136 8.22 -8.58 -19.03
N TYR A 137 7.30 -8.49 -18.08
CA TYR A 137 7.54 -8.93 -16.71
C TYR A 137 7.68 -10.44 -16.61
N ARG A 138 6.80 -11.21 -17.25
CA ARG A 138 6.89 -12.69 -17.29
C ARG A 138 8.22 -13.16 -17.86
N ALA A 139 8.70 -12.53 -18.93
CA ALA A 139 9.91 -12.94 -19.62
C ALA A 139 11.20 -12.55 -18.88
N LEU A 140 11.22 -11.40 -18.19
CA LEU A 140 12.45 -10.77 -17.73
C LEU A 140 12.55 -10.65 -16.20
N VAL A 141 11.44 -10.73 -15.49
CA VAL A 141 11.37 -10.57 -14.02
C VAL A 141 10.62 -11.75 -13.40
N PRO A 142 11.23 -12.94 -13.36
CA PRO A 142 10.58 -14.09 -12.73
C PRO A 142 10.38 -13.86 -11.22
N PRO A 143 9.36 -14.45 -10.60
CA PRO A 143 9.02 -14.26 -9.18
C PRO A 143 10.20 -14.45 -8.23
N ALA A 144 11.06 -15.41 -8.47
CA ALA A 144 12.25 -15.66 -7.67
C ALA A 144 13.25 -14.48 -7.67
N LEU A 145 13.26 -13.65 -8.70
CA LEU A 145 14.07 -12.42 -8.75
C LEU A 145 13.33 -11.23 -8.18
N ALA A 146 12.03 -11.11 -8.47
CA ALA A 146 11.21 -9.99 -8.02
C ALA A 146 11.03 -9.96 -6.49
N CYS A 147 10.98 -11.14 -5.85
CA CYS A 147 10.68 -11.29 -4.43
C CYS A 147 11.91 -11.54 -3.54
N ARG A 148 13.12 -11.27 -4.02
CA ARG A 148 14.35 -11.46 -3.24
C ARG A 148 14.51 -10.42 -2.14
N TYR A 149 13.78 -10.56 -1.06
CA TYR A 149 14.01 -9.80 0.18
C TYR A 149 15.13 -10.37 1.08
N GLU A 150 15.67 -11.58 0.78
CA GLU A 150 16.40 -12.36 1.78
C GLU A 150 17.84 -12.71 1.41
N PHE A 151 18.48 -12.02 0.51
CA PHE A 151 19.90 -12.31 0.21
C PHE A 151 20.81 -11.15 0.58
N PRO A 152 21.25 -11.08 1.86
CA PRO A 152 22.26 -10.12 2.31
C PRO A 152 23.58 -10.24 1.57
N ASP A 153 23.88 -11.43 1.00
CA ASP A 153 25.18 -11.74 0.40
C ASP A 153 25.38 -11.17 -1.02
N ILE A 154 24.35 -10.60 -1.64
CA ILE A 154 24.43 -10.09 -3.02
C ILE A 154 24.82 -8.59 -3.05
N TRP A 155 24.67 -7.87 -1.94
CA TRP A 155 24.95 -6.42 -1.90
C TRP A 155 26.05 -6.10 -0.89
N PRO A 156 27.22 -5.67 -1.37
CA PRO A 156 28.37 -5.38 -0.49
C PRO A 156 28.12 -4.23 0.50
N ASN A 157 27.06 -3.44 0.32
CA ASN A 157 26.76 -2.26 1.13
C ASN A 157 25.60 -2.44 2.12
N GLY A 158 25.07 -3.66 2.31
CA GLY A 158 24.01 -3.94 3.29
C GLY A 158 22.64 -3.34 2.95
N VAL A 159 22.46 -2.80 1.76
CA VAL A 159 21.16 -2.28 1.29
C VAL A 159 20.42 -3.41 0.60
N ASN A 160 19.31 -3.88 1.19
CA ASN A 160 18.43 -4.82 0.53
C ASN A 160 17.78 -4.14 -0.69
N PRO A 161 17.95 -4.71 -1.90
CA PRO A 161 17.28 -4.16 -3.08
C PRO A 161 15.77 -4.29 -2.90
N GLN A 162 15.06 -3.22 -3.18
CA GLN A 162 13.60 -3.29 -3.28
C GLN A 162 13.24 -4.16 -4.50
N PRO A 163 12.11 -4.87 -4.51
CA PRO A 163 11.68 -5.64 -5.66
C PRO A 163 11.67 -4.84 -6.98
N GLY A 164 11.40 -3.55 -6.91
CA GLY A 164 11.47 -2.62 -8.05
C GLY A 164 12.87 -2.48 -8.64
N ASP A 165 13.94 -2.48 -7.81
CA ASP A 165 15.32 -2.34 -8.28
C ASP A 165 15.77 -3.53 -9.11
N VAL A 166 15.36 -4.73 -8.68
CA VAL A 166 15.66 -5.96 -9.42
C VAL A 166 14.96 -5.94 -10.78
N ALA A 167 13.69 -5.53 -10.80
CA ALA A 167 12.93 -5.41 -12.04
C ALA A 167 13.56 -4.37 -12.97
N ALA A 168 13.91 -3.19 -12.47
CA ALA A 168 14.56 -2.13 -13.26
C ALA A 168 15.86 -2.60 -13.88
N ARG A 169 16.69 -3.31 -13.12
CA ARG A 169 17.96 -3.85 -13.60
C ARG A 169 17.78 -4.88 -14.71
N GLU A 170 16.90 -5.87 -14.52
CA GLU A 170 16.71 -6.95 -15.49
C GLU A 170 16.02 -6.44 -16.77
N LEU A 171 15.05 -5.55 -16.64
CA LEU A 171 14.42 -4.88 -17.78
C LEU A 171 15.44 -4.01 -18.54
N GLY A 172 16.26 -3.24 -17.82
CA GLY A 172 17.31 -2.39 -18.41
C GLY A 172 18.36 -3.19 -19.21
N LYS A 173 18.78 -4.36 -18.72
CA LYS A 173 19.67 -5.27 -19.48
C LYS A 173 19.08 -5.73 -20.80
N ALA A 174 17.75 -5.83 -20.88
CA ALA A 174 17.04 -6.19 -22.10
C ALA A 174 16.67 -4.97 -22.98
N GLY A 175 17.18 -3.78 -22.68
CA GLY A 175 16.87 -2.55 -23.40
C GLY A 175 15.44 -2.04 -23.16
N LYS A 176 14.78 -2.51 -22.11
CA LYS A 176 13.45 -2.05 -21.72
C LYS A 176 13.52 -0.86 -20.76
N ILE A 177 12.50 -0.03 -20.80
CA ILE A 177 12.40 1.22 -20.06
C ILE A 177 11.30 1.12 -19.00
N ILE A 178 11.59 1.58 -17.80
CA ILE A 178 10.59 1.94 -16.78
C ILE A 178 10.47 3.47 -16.80
N VAL A 179 9.29 3.97 -17.11
CA VAL A 179 8.98 5.40 -17.01
C VAL A 179 8.59 5.72 -15.57
N ASN A 180 9.38 6.55 -14.92
CA ASN A 180 9.10 7.02 -13.58
C ASN A 180 8.31 8.33 -13.64
N ILE A 181 7.18 8.36 -12.95
CA ILE A 181 6.37 9.58 -12.78
C ILE A 181 6.91 10.35 -11.59
N GLY A 182 7.12 11.65 -11.75
CA GLY A 182 7.66 12.49 -10.68
C GLY A 182 6.78 12.49 -9.42
N GLU A 183 7.41 12.70 -8.26
CA GLU A 183 6.72 12.65 -6.97
C GLU A 183 5.55 13.64 -6.90
N GLU A 184 5.74 14.88 -7.35
CA GLU A 184 4.69 15.90 -7.34
C GLU A 184 3.47 15.50 -8.17
N GLU A 185 3.67 14.93 -9.36
CA GLU A 185 2.59 14.44 -10.19
C GLU A 185 1.92 13.22 -9.57
N SER A 186 2.71 12.27 -9.06
CA SER A 186 2.19 11.08 -8.39
C SER A 186 1.29 11.42 -7.19
N LEU A 187 1.71 12.36 -6.35
CA LEU A 187 0.97 12.80 -5.17
C LEU A 187 -0.35 13.50 -5.49
N ARG A 188 -0.57 13.94 -6.72
CA ARG A 188 -1.89 14.47 -7.15
C ARG A 188 -2.94 13.38 -7.29
N HIS A 189 -2.52 12.19 -7.64
CA HIS A 189 -3.39 11.08 -8.04
C HIS A 189 -3.44 9.92 -7.04
N VAL A 190 -2.37 9.76 -6.28
CA VAL A 190 -2.19 8.59 -5.40
C VAL A 190 -1.81 9.05 -4.00
N VAL A 191 -2.40 8.39 -3.01
CA VAL A 191 -2.06 8.55 -1.59
C VAL A 191 -1.55 7.22 -1.07
N ASN A 192 -0.37 7.23 -0.46
CA ASN A 192 0.18 6.06 0.21
C ASN A 192 0.27 6.31 1.72
N PHE A 193 -0.28 5.38 2.51
CA PHE A 193 -0.20 5.33 3.97
C PHE A 193 0.83 4.28 4.36
N ARG A 194 1.99 4.74 4.80
CA ARG A 194 3.17 3.88 5.01
C ARG A 194 2.93 2.81 6.05
N SER A 195 3.21 1.57 5.65
CA SER A 195 3.36 0.42 6.56
C SER A 195 2.18 0.12 7.48
N THR A 196 0.96 0.55 7.15
CA THR A 196 -0.24 0.29 7.96
C THR A 196 -0.44 -1.21 8.19
N THR A 197 -0.37 -2.00 7.13
CA THR A 197 -0.40 -3.47 7.22
C THR A 197 0.78 -4.00 8.02
N GLY A 198 1.98 -3.49 7.77
CA GLY A 198 3.20 -3.91 8.46
C GLY A 198 3.16 -3.67 9.97
N VAL A 199 2.66 -2.53 10.44
CA VAL A 199 2.59 -2.23 11.87
C VAL A 199 1.56 -3.09 12.59
N ARG A 200 0.40 -3.36 11.96
CA ARG A 200 -0.62 -4.26 12.52
C ARG A 200 -0.06 -5.68 12.66
N SER A 201 0.51 -6.20 11.59
CA SER A 201 1.14 -7.53 11.54
C SER A 201 2.28 -7.69 12.56
N ARG A 202 3.13 -6.65 12.70
CA ARG A 202 4.23 -6.65 13.66
C ARG A 202 3.71 -6.64 15.10
N ARG A 203 2.68 -5.85 15.40
CA ARG A 203 2.03 -5.87 16.72
C ARG A 203 1.54 -7.26 17.05
N GLU A 204 0.74 -7.88 16.18
CA GLU A 204 0.21 -9.23 16.39
C GLU A 204 1.33 -10.24 16.67
N GLN A 205 2.40 -10.22 15.88
CA GLN A 205 3.55 -11.09 16.06
C GLN A 205 4.26 -10.88 17.41
N VAL A 206 4.55 -9.63 17.77
CA VAL A 206 5.30 -9.32 18.98
C VAL A 206 4.46 -9.58 20.22
N THR A 207 3.20 -9.16 20.22
CA THR A 207 2.33 -9.36 21.42
C THR A 207 2.03 -10.83 21.66
N SER A 208 1.86 -11.62 20.61
CA SER A 208 1.63 -13.07 20.74
C SER A 208 2.86 -13.87 21.22
N THR A 209 4.08 -13.39 20.94
CA THR A 209 5.32 -14.11 21.26
C THR A 209 6.07 -13.56 22.47
N ALA A 210 6.04 -12.25 22.69
CA ALA A 210 6.85 -11.56 23.68
C ALA A 210 6.06 -10.59 24.59
N GLY A 211 4.77 -10.39 24.30
CA GLY A 211 3.84 -9.59 25.10
C GLY A 211 3.89 -8.08 24.83
N ASP A 212 2.89 -7.38 25.37
CA ASP A 212 2.67 -5.95 25.13
C ASP A 212 3.83 -5.04 25.58
N ALA A 213 4.53 -5.42 26.66
CA ALA A 213 5.66 -4.63 27.15
C ALA A 213 6.83 -4.57 26.15
N VAL A 214 7.05 -5.65 25.39
CA VAL A 214 8.09 -5.67 24.33
C VAL A 214 7.64 -4.84 23.14
N TRP A 215 6.37 -4.97 22.76
CA TRP A 215 5.78 -4.12 21.72
C TRP A 215 5.93 -2.64 22.05
N TRP A 216 5.58 -2.24 23.29
CA TRP A 216 5.70 -0.86 23.73
C TRP A 216 7.14 -0.31 23.65
N LYS A 217 8.12 -1.11 24.07
CA LYS A 217 9.53 -0.73 23.90
C LYS A 217 9.91 -0.50 22.45
N MET A 218 9.44 -1.35 21.54
CA MET A 218 9.69 -1.16 20.11
C MET A 218 9.05 0.12 19.58
N VAL A 219 7.83 0.43 19.97
CA VAL A 219 7.15 1.69 19.59
C VAL A 219 7.96 2.91 20.04
N CYS A 220 8.46 2.91 21.28
CA CYS A 220 9.26 4.01 21.82
C CYS A 220 10.66 4.13 21.17
N MET A 221 11.21 3.03 20.66
CA MET A 221 12.54 3.01 20.03
C MET A 221 12.52 3.36 18.54
N PHE A 222 11.40 3.12 17.85
CA PHE A 222 11.30 3.21 16.40
C PHE A 222 10.15 4.14 15.99
N PRO A 223 10.45 5.43 15.68
CA PRO A 223 9.44 6.44 15.31
C PRO A 223 8.54 6.04 14.14
N GLU A 224 9.02 5.17 13.25
CA GLU A 224 8.24 4.64 12.13
C GLU A 224 6.99 3.86 12.59
N TYR A 225 7.02 3.19 13.72
CA TYR A 225 5.83 2.52 14.27
C TYR A 225 4.78 3.53 14.75
N VAL A 226 5.23 4.65 15.32
CA VAL A 226 4.34 5.73 15.74
C VAL A 226 3.70 6.40 14.53
N SER A 227 4.49 6.64 13.48
CA SER A 227 3.98 7.19 12.22
C SER A 227 2.94 6.26 11.57
N ALA A 228 3.27 4.98 11.43
CA ALA A 228 2.37 4.00 10.84
C ALA A 228 1.09 3.77 11.69
N ALA A 229 1.21 3.86 13.01
CA ALA A 229 0.05 3.80 13.90
C ALA A 229 -0.87 5.02 13.75
N TYR A 230 -0.31 6.20 13.51
CA TYR A 230 -1.11 7.38 13.21
C TYR A 230 -1.81 7.27 11.86
N ASP A 231 -1.14 6.76 10.84
CA ASP A 231 -1.75 6.48 9.53
C ASP A 231 -2.93 5.50 9.67
N ASN A 232 -2.76 4.44 10.48
CA ASN A 232 -3.83 3.49 10.77
C ASN A 232 -5.02 4.13 11.51
N LEU A 233 -4.76 5.03 12.45
CA LEU A 233 -5.81 5.81 13.12
C LEU A 233 -6.61 6.66 12.11
N LEU A 234 -5.94 7.34 11.20
CA LEU A 234 -6.59 8.17 10.19
C LEU A 234 -7.46 7.34 9.24
N LEU A 235 -6.96 6.20 8.78
CA LEU A 235 -7.72 5.26 7.95
C LEU A 235 -8.92 4.72 8.71
N GLY A 236 -8.78 4.48 10.02
CA GLY A 236 -9.88 4.12 10.90
C GLY A 236 -10.98 5.18 10.93
N CYS A 237 -10.63 6.45 11.11
CA CYS A 237 -11.58 7.54 11.08
C CYS A 237 -12.35 7.62 9.75
N LEU A 238 -11.66 7.41 8.62
CA LEU A 238 -12.29 7.38 7.31
C LEU A 238 -13.24 6.17 7.16
N TYR A 239 -12.76 4.98 7.54
CA TYR A 239 -13.53 3.75 7.45
C TYR A 239 -14.82 3.83 8.27
N GLU A 240 -14.71 4.23 9.53
CA GLU A 240 -15.86 4.37 10.45
C GLU A 240 -16.86 5.42 9.97
N SER A 241 -16.36 6.52 9.39
CA SER A 241 -17.23 7.54 8.78
C SER A 241 -18.00 7.00 7.59
N LEU A 242 -17.36 6.19 6.73
CA LEU A 242 -17.96 5.64 5.52
C LEU A 242 -18.91 4.49 5.78
N TYR A 243 -18.54 3.56 6.65
CA TYR A 243 -19.24 2.29 6.81
C TYR A 243 -20.07 2.19 8.08
N ARG A 244 -19.93 3.13 9.02
CA ARG A 244 -20.57 3.09 10.34
C ARG A 244 -20.28 1.80 11.11
N GLN A 245 -19.09 1.25 10.91
CA GLN A 245 -18.58 0.02 11.51
C GLN A 245 -17.20 0.28 12.08
N PRO A 246 -16.79 -0.40 13.16
CA PRO A 246 -15.42 -0.29 13.69
C PRO A 246 -14.39 -0.67 12.64
N PHE A 247 -13.32 0.09 12.58
CA PHE A 247 -12.13 -0.27 11.79
C PHE A 247 -11.39 -1.38 12.51
N ALA A 248 -11.08 -2.45 11.79
CA ALA A 248 -10.55 -3.68 12.34
C ALA A 248 -11.47 -4.25 13.46
N PRO A 249 -12.67 -4.71 13.11
CA PRO A 249 -13.57 -5.35 14.06
C PRO A 249 -12.88 -6.57 14.63
N ASP A 250 -12.95 -6.71 15.97
CA ASP A 250 -12.35 -7.83 16.68
C ASP A 250 -12.85 -9.20 16.18
N ALA A 251 -11.95 -10.00 15.69
CA ALA A 251 -12.14 -11.44 15.67
C ALA A 251 -11.89 -11.99 17.07
N GLY A 252 -12.76 -11.65 18.04
CA GLY A 252 -12.67 -12.21 19.39
C GLY A 252 -12.66 -11.24 20.58
N GLY A 253 -13.09 -9.99 20.41
CA GLY A 253 -13.36 -9.08 21.54
C GLY A 253 -12.13 -8.40 22.17
N THR A 254 -11.02 -8.34 21.47
CA THR A 254 -9.85 -7.54 21.87
C THR A 254 -9.56 -6.50 20.78
N ALA A 255 -9.32 -5.24 21.14
CA ALA A 255 -9.03 -4.15 20.20
C ALA A 255 -7.68 -4.32 19.46
N LEU A 256 -7.45 -5.48 18.87
CA LEU A 256 -6.22 -5.85 18.15
C LEU A 256 -6.07 -5.14 16.80
N GLY A 257 -7.10 -4.51 16.33
CA GLY A 257 -7.09 -3.91 15.00
C GLY A 257 -6.40 -2.56 14.90
N SER A 258 -6.37 -1.75 15.94
CA SER A 258 -5.60 -0.52 15.95
C SER A 258 -4.17 -0.78 16.42
N SER A 259 -3.18 -0.32 15.68
CA SER A 259 -1.79 -0.46 16.07
C SER A 259 -1.48 0.25 17.40
N LEU A 260 -2.11 1.41 17.66
CA LEU A 260 -2.06 2.16 18.92
C LEU A 260 -3.36 2.97 19.09
N THR A 261 -3.81 3.11 20.31
CA THR A 261 -4.88 4.05 20.68
C THR A 261 -4.36 5.49 20.67
N VAL A 262 -5.27 6.46 20.64
CA VAL A 262 -4.92 7.90 20.76
C VAL A 262 -4.12 8.17 22.04
N ALA A 263 -4.47 7.52 23.15
CA ALA A 263 -3.77 7.66 24.43
C ALA A 263 -2.34 7.11 24.33
N GLU A 264 -2.16 5.94 23.77
CA GLU A 264 -0.84 5.33 23.54
C GLU A 264 0.02 6.14 22.57
N LEU A 265 -0.56 6.70 21.51
CA LEU A 265 0.16 7.61 20.60
C LEU A 265 0.67 8.86 21.33
N ARG A 266 -0.19 9.49 22.16
CA ARG A 266 0.20 10.64 22.99
C ARG A 266 1.30 10.28 23.99
N GLN A 267 1.18 9.13 24.63
CA GLN A 267 2.19 8.63 25.55
C GLN A 267 3.52 8.39 24.84
N ALA A 268 3.54 7.69 23.70
CA ALA A 268 4.76 7.44 22.93
C ALA A 268 5.46 8.74 22.54
N LEU A 269 4.70 9.74 22.08
CA LEU A 269 5.24 11.06 21.73
C LEU A 269 5.79 11.80 22.96
N SER A 270 5.19 11.65 24.14
CA SER A 270 5.68 12.26 25.36
C SER A 270 6.95 11.63 25.93
N GLU A 271 7.20 10.37 25.59
CA GLU A 271 8.39 9.63 25.99
C GLU A 271 9.59 9.87 25.04
N MET A 272 9.33 10.38 23.83
CA MET A 272 10.38 10.74 22.88
C MET A 272 11.11 12.00 23.31
N ARG A 273 12.45 11.90 23.44
CA ARG A 273 13.31 13.02 23.91
C ARG A 273 14.08 13.69 22.76
N ASP A 274 14.16 13.03 21.63
CA ASP A 274 14.89 13.54 20.46
C ASP A 274 13.99 14.54 19.70
N ALA A 275 14.40 15.81 19.71
CA ALA A 275 13.67 16.89 19.07
C ALA A 275 13.59 16.72 17.52
N GLU A 276 14.63 16.20 16.89
CA GLU A 276 14.67 15.99 15.44
C GLU A 276 13.69 14.88 15.03
N GLN A 277 13.63 13.79 15.81
CA GLN A 277 12.64 12.73 15.61
C GLN A 277 11.22 13.25 15.79
N LEU A 278 10.96 14.07 16.81
CA LEU A 278 9.64 14.67 17.03
C LEU A 278 9.23 15.59 15.89
N ASP A 279 10.14 16.39 15.37
CA ASP A 279 9.85 17.25 14.22
C ASP A 279 9.64 16.46 12.92
N SER A 280 10.36 15.37 12.73
CA SER A 280 10.13 14.44 11.63
C SER A 280 8.74 13.80 11.71
N LEU A 281 8.32 13.35 12.91
CA LEU A 281 6.98 12.80 13.12
C LEU A 281 5.88 13.84 12.92
N ARG A 282 6.08 15.09 13.37
CA ARG A 282 5.12 16.18 13.10
C ARG A 282 4.88 16.37 11.61
N ARG A 283 5.95 16.42 10.81
CA ARG A 283 5.84 16.53 9.35
C ARG A 283 5.12 15.32 8.74
N SER A 284 5.46 14.12 9.19
CA SER A 284 4.79 12.88 8.75
C SER A 284 3.30 12.92 9.07
N PHE A 285 2.91 13.30 10.28
CA PHE A 285 1.50 13.40 10.69
C PHE A 285 0.74 14.46 9.92
N GLN A 286 1.34 15.62 9.66
CA GLN A 286 0.73 16.66 8.83
C GLN A 286 0.48 16.16 7.41
N GLY A 287 1.46 15.49 6.80
CA GLY A 287 1.32 14.88 5.49
C GLY A 287 0.21 13.81 5.44
N ALA A 288 0.20 12.90 6.41
CA ALA A 288 -0.83 11.87 6.50
C ALA A 288 -2.23 12.46 6.71
N ARG A 289 -2.34 13.49 7.58
CA ARG A 289 -3.60 14.22 7.79
C ARG A 289 -4.09 14.91 6.53
N ALA A 290 -3.21 15.58 5.80
CA ALA A 290 -3.57 16.18 4.51
C ALA A 290 -4.07 15.12 3.52
N ASN A 291 -3.42 13.98 3.46
CA ASN A 291 -3.79 12.87 2.60
C ASN A 291 -5.17 12.28 2.95
N ILE A 292 -5.45 12.02 4.23
CA ILE A 292 -6.76 11.48 4.62
C ILE A 292 -7.90 12.48 4.36
N MET A 293 -7.63 13.78 4.55
CA MET A 293 -8.61 14.83 4.23
C MET A 293 -8.92 14.89 2.73
N ARG A 294 -7.93 14.68 1.86
CA ARG A 294 -8.17 14.58 0.41
C ARG A 294 -9.11 13.41 0.07
N LEU A 295 -8.90 12.24 0.70
CA LEU A 295 -9.79 11.10 0.54
C LEU A 295 -11.19 11.39 1.07
N ALA A 296 -11.31 12.02 2.24
CA ALA A 296 -12.58 12.38 2.85
C ALA A 296 -13.39 13.36 1.98
N VAL A 297 -12.74 14.37 1.42
CA VAL A 297 -13.36 15.33 0.49
C VAL A 297 -13.90 14.60 -0.75
N ARG A 298 -13.15 13.65 -1.30
CA ARG A 298 -13.61 12.83 -2.44
C ARG A 298 -14.84 11.98 -2.09
N GLU A 299 -14.96 11.59 -0.84
CA GLU A 299 -16.10 10.81 -0.34
C GLU A 299 -17.28 11.68 0.13
N GLY A 300 -17.08 12.99 0.23
CA GLY A 300 -18.10 13.90 0.76
C GLY A 300 -18.39 13.66 2.25
N VAL A 301 -17.38 13.22 3.02
CA VAL A 301 -17.53 12.94 4.46
C VAL A 301 -16.67 13.88 5.29
N ASP A 302 -17.21 14.29 6.43
CA ASP A 302 -16.46 15.03 7.45
C ASP A 302 -15.78 14.04 8.39
N LEU A 303 -14.50 14.27 8.69
CA LEU A 303 -13.72 13.44 9.60
C LEU A 303 -13.48 14.16 10.93
N ALA A 304 -13.89 13.52 12.01
CA ALA A 304 -13.49 13.88 13.36
C ALA A 304 -12.14 13.21 13.68
N ILE A 305 -11.03 13.85 13.29
CA ILE A 305 -9.69 13.32 13.55
C ILE A 305 -9.28 13.71 14.97
N PRO A 306 -8.98 12.72 15.85
CA PRO A 306 -8.50 13.00 17.20
C PRO A 306 -7.18 13.77 17.18
N GLU A 307 -7.06 14.74 18.06
CA GLU A 307 -5.81 15.47 18.25
C GLU A 307 -4.80 14.59 19.00
N VAL A 308 -3.69 14.27 18.37
CA VAL A 308 -2.62 13.45 18.95
C VAL A 308 -1.47 14.32 19.46
N LEU A 309 -1.15 15.40 18.77
CA LEU A 309 -0.15 16.38 19.20
C LEU A 309 -0.83 17.70 19.58
N PRO A 310 -0.55 18.27 20.75
CA PRO A 310 -1.00 19.62 21.07
C PRO A 310 -0.41 20.62 20.05
N ASN A 311 -1.26 21.46 19.48
CA ASN A 311 -0.92 22.47 18.46
C ASN A 311 -0.72 21.98 17.02
N MET A 312 -1.25 20.82 16.62
CA MET A 312 -1.45 20.54 15.20
C MET A 312 -2.65 21.30 14.59
N ALA A 313 -3.26 22.20 15.34
CA ALA A 313 -4.32 23.07 14.85
C ALA A 313 -3.76 24.05 13.81
N THR A 314 -4.23 23.87 12.57
CA THR A 314 -4.30 24.88 11.50
C THR A 314 -2.99 25.49 11.00
N ALA A 315 -2.30 24.81 10.09
CA ALA A 315 -1.87 25.51 8.88
C ALA A 315 -3.01 25.28 7.86
N GLY A 316 -3.91 26.25 7.76
CA GLY A 316 -4.98 26.31 6.78
C GLY A 316 -4.45 26.66 5.40
#